data_27daf4a62f2e1465f873898ccd42a54e
#
_entry.id   27daf4a62f2e1465f873898ccd42a54e
#
_cell.length_a   1.000
_cell.length_b   1.000
_cell.length_c   1.000
_cell.angle_alpha   90.00
_cell.angle_beta   90.00
_cell.angle_gamma   90.00
#
_symmetry.space_group_name_H-M   'P 1'
#
loop_
_entity.id
_entity.type
_entity.pdbx_description
1 polymer ?
#
loop_
_entity_poly.entity_id
_entity_poly.type
_entity_poly.pdbx_seq_one_letter_code
_entity_poly.pdbx_strand_id
1 'polypeptide(L)'
;TGLTVKDTLGDINTDDYQFMADTIMPVMTIGDYNSVARLYGNSTYELNDDEYIIVADYKNMVMIRNQALKKGITLSVNGKEYKPRYNECKDGFVQIGVQNMNDGILVVPDNAVKPQQVRNMGLSADYRADTKEERYSIETQLDNLMKNISFKKSFISWNSRIELAESSVGLGALVTFIALYLGIIFLISSAAILALRELSDSADNKERYGMLRKLGVDERMIDMALFKQIGIFF
;
A
#
# COMPACT_ATOMS: atom_id res chain seq x y z
N THR A 1 21.47 -19.55 1.24
CA THR A 1 20.63 -20.62 0.64
C THR A 1 20.56 -20.49 -0.87
N GLY A 2 20.57 -19.33 -1.47
CA GLY A 2 20.44 -19.12 -2.93
C GLY A 2 19.05 -19.43 -3.51
N LEU A 3 18.06 -19.71 -2.65
CA LEU A 3 16.68 -19.98 -3.05
C LEU A 3 16.05 -18.71 -3.63
N THR A 4 15.44 -18.83 -4.80
CA THR A 4 14.74 -17.72 -5.46
C THR A 4 13.23 -17.80 -5.23
N VAL A 5 12.53 -16.72 -5.52
CA VAL A 5 11.06 -16.72 -5.50
C VAL A 5 10.51 -17.78 -6.45
N LYS A 6 11.10 -17.95 -7.64
CA LYS A 6 10.72 -18.98 -8.62
C LYS A 6 10.78 -20.40 -8.05
N ASP A 7 11.83 -20.72 -7.27
CA ASP A 7 11.96 -22.03 -6.65
C ASP A 7 10.79 -22.35 -5.72
N THR A 8 10.20 -21.30 -5.10
CA THR A 8 9.04 -21.46 -4.21
C THR A 8 7.70 -21.53 -4.92
N LEU A 9 7.67 -21.27 -6.22
CA LEU A 9 6.44 -21.30 -7.05
C LEU A 9 6.33 -22.56 -7.91
N GLY A 10 7.44 -23.28 -8.13
CA GLY A 10 7.46 -24.49 -8.96
C GLY A 10 7.00 -24.21 -10.41
N ASP A 11 6.08 -25.04 -10.93
CA ASP A 11 5.56 -24.95 -12.30
C ASP A 11 4.45 -23.90 -12.51
N ILE A 12 4.29 -22.95 -11.59
CA ILE A 12 3.30 -21.89 -11.77
C ILE A 12 3.83 -20.89 -12.80
N ASN A 13 2.94 -20.49 -13.73
CA ASN A 13 3.28 -19.46 -14.70
C ASN A 13 3.57 -18.15 -13.99
N THR A 14 4.77 -17.61 -14.20
CA THR A 14 5.29 -16.39 -13.60
C THR A 14 5.49 -15.27 -14.63
N ASP A 15 4.91 -15.38 -15.84
CA ASP A 15 5.15 -14.40 -16.92
C ASP A 15 4.83 -12.96 -16.48
N ASP A 16 3.77 -12.78 -15.72
CA ASP A 16 3.38 -11.48 -15.18
C ASP A 16 4.28 -10.97 -14.02
N TYR A 17 5.16 -11.85 -13.49
CA TYR A 17 5.97 -11.60 -12.30
C TYR A 17 7.44 -11.90 -12.51
N GLN A 18 7.90 -11.95 -13.75
CA GLN A 18 9.29 -12.30 -14.09
C GLN A 18 10.32 -11.42 -13.35
N PHE A 19 10.00 -10.15 -13.13
CA PHE A 19 10.87 -9.21 -12.40
C PHE A 19 11.14 -9.63 -10.95
N MET A 20 10.28 -10.46 -10.34
CA MET A 20 10.45 -10.99 -8.99
C MET A 20 10.97 -12.45 -8.99
N ALA A 21 10.83 -13.16 -10.08
CA ALA A 21 11.12 -14.60 -10.15
C ALA A 21 12.55 -14.94 -9.70
N ASP A 22 13.53 -14.16 -10.14
CA ASP A 22 14.95 -14.36 -9.85
C ASP A 22 15.39 -13.68 -8.53
N THR A 23 14.47 -13.02 -7.81
CA THR A 23 14.76 -12.42 -6.53
C THR A 23 15.03 -13.49 -5.48
N ILE A 24 16.06 -13.27 -4.66
CA ILE A 24 16.39 -14.20 -3.57
C ILE A 24 15.27 -14.17 -2.53
N MET A 25 14.74 -15.36 -2.23
CA MET A 25 13.72 -15.53 -1.20
C MET A 25 14.30 -15.25 0.18
N PRO A 26 13.74 -14.30 0.96
CA PRO A 26 14.14 -14.12 2.34
C PRO A 26 13.80 -15.38 3.14
N VAL A 27 14.77 -15.86 3.92
CA VAL A 27 14.60 -17.03 4.78
C VAL A 27 14.83 -16.59 6.23
N MET A 28 13.93 -16.98 7.12
CA MET A 28 13.98 -16.66 8.54
C MET A 28 13.73 -17.92 9.38
N THR A 29 14.32 -17.99 10.56
CA THR A 29 14.03 -19.08 11.48
C THR A 29 12.69 -18.88 12.18
N ILE A 30 12.06 -19.97 12.63
CA ILE A 30 10.76 -19.89 13.32
C ILE A 30 10.88 -19.17 14.68
N GLY A 31 12.00 -19.34 15.37
CA GLY A 31 12.27 -18.66 16.63
C GLY A 31 12.36 -17.15 16.48
N ASP A 32 13.10 -16.69 15.45
CA ASP A 32 13.22 -15.26 15.12
C ASP A 32 11.89 -14.68 14.66
N TYR A 33 11.18 -15.38 13.76
CA TYR A 33 9.85 -14.96 13.31
C TYR A 33 8.88 -14.80 14.50
N ASN A 34 8.76 -15.81 15.35
CA ASN A 34 7.85 -15.78 16.49
C ASN A 34 8.20 -14.66 17.49
N SER A 35 9.47 -14.33 17.62
CA SER A 35 9.90 -13.22 18.47
C SER A 35 9.40 -11.87 17.96
N VAL A 36 9.55 -11.64 16.66
CA VAL A 36 9.05 -10.42 15.98
C VAL A 36 7.52 -10.41 15.93
N ALA A 37 6.89 -11.57 15.63
CA ALA A 37 5.45 -11.71 15.57
C ALA A 37 4.77 -11.31 16.88
N ARG A 38 5.32 -11.77 18.03
CA ARG A 38 4.82 -11.37 19.36
C ARG A 38 4.89 -9.88 19.60
N LEU A 39 5.98 -9.22 19.15
CA LEU A 39 6.14 -7.77 19.29
C LEU A 39 5.09 -6.99 18.50
N TYR A 40 4.77 -7.45 17.29
CA TYR A 40 3.80 -6.80 16.42
C TYR A 40 2.35 -7.26 16.62
N GLY A 41 2.11 -8.24 17.50
CA GLY A 41 0.78 -8.83 17.70
C GLY A 41 0.33 -9.74 16.55
N ASN A 42 1.26 -10.21 15.73
CA ASN A 42 1.00 -11.21 14.69
C ASN A 42 0.89 -12.62 15.28
N SER A 43 0.29 -13.53 14.52
CA SER A 43 0.20 -14.95 14.90
C SER A 43 1.58 -15.61 14.96
N THR A 44 1.78 -16.44 15.97
CA THR A 44 2.96 -17.30 16.10
C THR A 44 2.64 -18.71 15.59
N TYR A 45 3.65 -19.44 15.13
CA TYR A 45 3.51 -20.76 14.55
C TYR A 45 4.52 -21.74 15.16
N GLU A 46 4.23 -23.03 15.01
CA GLU A 46 5.12 -24.13 15.33
C GLU A 46 5.39 -24.93 14.04
N LEU A 47 6.63 -25.42 13.88
CA LEU A 47 7.06 -26.23 12.75
C LEU A 47 7.69 -27.51 13.26
N ASN A 48 7.43 -28.62 12.55
CA ASN A 48 8.24 -29.82 12.68
C ASN A 48 9.57 -29.63 11.93
N ASP A 49 10.54 -30.51 12.18
CA ASP A 49 11.90 -30.37 11.65
C ASP A 49 12.00 -30.42 10.12
N ASP A 50 10.98 -30.90 9.42
CA ASP A 50 10.90 -31.04 7.97
C ASP A 50 9.81 -30.17 7.33
N GLU A 51 9.33 -29.16 8.05
CA GLU A 51 8.26 -28.31 7.58
C GLU A 51 8.71 -26.84 7.35
N TYR A 52 7.98 -26.15 6.48
CA TYR A 52 8.11 -24.70 6.32
C TYR A 52 6.75 -24.05 6.23
N ILE A 53 6.71 -22.74 6.47
CA ILE A 53 5.58 -21.86 6.12
C ILE A 53 6.06 -20.68 5.29
N ILE A 54 5.16 -20.09 4.52
CA ILE A 54 5.38 -18.79 3.87
C ILE A 54 4.47 -17.78 4.56
N VAL A 55 5.08 -16.69 5.03
CA VAL A 55 4.39 -15.55 5.63
C VAL A 55 4.38 -14.41 4.64
N ALA A 56 3.20 -13.91 4.26
CA ALA A 56 3.04 -12.85 3.28
C ALA A 56 1.75 -12.08 3.55
N ASP A 57 1.75 -10.78 3.25
CA ASP A 57 0.57 -9.91 3.38
C ASP A 57 0.22 -9.17 2.07
N TYR A 58 1.08 -9.24 1.05
CA TYR A 58 0.81 -8.65 -0.26
C TYR A 58 -0.13 -9.53 -1.08
N LYS A 59 -1.38 -9.11 -1.23
CA LYS A 59 -2.50 -9.92 -1.78
C LYS A 59 -2.19 -10.64 -3.09
N ASN A 60 -1.54 -9.96 -4.04
CA ASN A 60 -1.24 -10.57 -5.35
C ASN A 60 -0.26 -11.74 -5.20
N MET A 61 0.78 -11.57 -4.37
CA MET A 61 1.74 -12.64 -4.12
C MET A 61 1.14 -13.78 -3.29
N VAL A 62 0.31 -13.47 -2.30
CA VAL A 62 -0.42 -14.49 -1.52
C VAL A 62 -1.26 -15.38 -2.45
N MET A 63 -1.97 -14.79 -3.43
CA MET A 63 -2.80 -15.56 -4.36
C MET A 63 -1.97 -16.53 -5.19
N ILE A 64 -0.82 -16.12 -5.69
CA ILE A 64 0.08 -16.97 -6.51
C ILE A 64 0.73 -18.05 -5.65
N ARG A 65 1.28 -17.67 -4.48
CA ARG A 65 1.93 -18.62 -3.57
C ARG A 65 0.98 -19.66 -3.04
N ASN A 66 -0.29 -19.31 -2.81
CA ASN A 66 -1.30 -20.28 -2.40
C ASN A 66 -1.56 -21.35 -3.47
N GLN A 67 -1.40 -21.03 -4.76
CA GLN A 67 -1.49 -22.05 -5.81
C GLN A 67 -0.33 -23.06 -5.72
N ALA A 68 0.89 -22.57 -5.43
CA ALA A 68 2.06 -23.40 -5.23
C ALA A 68 1.94 -24.28 -3.97
N LEU A 69 1.55 -23.69 -2.85
CA LEU A 69 1.39 -24.39 -1.58
C LEU A 69 0.32 -25.49 -1.64
N LYS A 70 -0.77 -25.27 -2.39
CA LYS A 70 -1.80 -26.31 -2.64
C LYS A 70 -1.26 -27.51 -3.41
N LYS A 71 -0.21 -27.33 -4.22
CA LYS A 71 0.48 -28.44 -4.91
C LYS A 71 1.48 -29.16 -4.01
N GLY A 72 1.72 -28.67 -2.80
CA GLY A 72 2.64 -29.30 -1.84
C GLY A 72 4.10 -29.21 -2.24
N ILE A 73 4.55 -28.10 -2.81
CA ILE A 73 5.92 -27.93 -3.30
C ILE A 73 6.93 -28.13 -2.19
N THR A 74 7.83 -29.07 -2.36
CA THR A 74 8.97 -29.32 -1.46
C THR A 74 10.12 -28.38 -1.82
N LEU A 75 10.72 -27.76 -0.81
CA LEU A 75 11.84 -26.82 -0.96
C LEU A 75 13.12 -27.38 -0.36
N SER A 76 14.24 -27.21 -1.05
CA SER A 76 15.55 -27.61 -0.53
C SER A 76 16.26 -26.42 0.13
N VAL A 77 16.50 -26.50 1.43
CA VAL A 77 17.28 -25.52 2.20
C VAL A 77 18.51 -26.22 2.76
N ASN A 78 19.69 -25.78 2.35
CA ASN A 78 20.98 -26.37 2.77
C ASN A 78 21.09 -27.90 2.53
N GLY A 79 20.47 -28.39 1.46
CA GLY A 79 20.51 -29.81 1.08
C GLY A 79 19.52 -30.71 1.85
N LYS A 80 18.68 -30.14 2.70
CA LYS A 80 17.56 -30.83 3.34
C LYS A 80 16.25 -30.36 2.72
N GLU A 81 15.34 -31.31 2.49
CA GLU A 81 14.02 -31.03 1.95
C GLU A 81 13.03 -30.70 3.05
N TYR A 82 12.18 -29.71 2.75
CA TYR A 82 11.11 -29.23 3.62
C TYR A 82 9.80 -29.19 2.87
N LYS A 83 8.72 -29.66 3.48
CA LYS A 83 7.35 -29.65 2.95
C LYS A 83 6.54 -28.50 3.55
N PRO A 84 5.53 -27.97 2.85
CA PRO A 84 4.68 -26.92 3.41
C PRO A 84 3.82 -27.49 4.54
N ARG A 85 3.79 -26.80 5.69
CA ARG A 85 2.89 -27.16 6.79
C ARG A 85 1.44 -26.82 6.48
N TYR A 86 1.22 -25.76 5.70
CA TYR A 86 -0.11 -25.30 5.31
C TYR A 86 -0.17 -25.15 3.79
N ASN A 87 -1.39 -25.33 3.24
CA ASN A 87 -1.66 -25.17 1.81
C ASN A 87 -1.94 -23.71 1.40
N GLU A 88 -1.66 -22.75 2.30
CA GLU A 88 -1.84 -21.31 2.11
C GLU A 88 -0.76 -20.53 2.85
N CYS A 89 -0.47 -19.30 2.36
CA CYS A 89 0.35 -18.34 3.08
C CYS A 89 -0.31 -17.95 4.39
N LYS A 90 0.52 -17.68 5.37
CA LYS A 90 0.07 -17.08 6.63
C LYS A 90 0.25 -15.57 6.57
N ASP A 91 -0.74 -14.84 7.10
CA ASP A 91 -0.69 -13.40 7.19
C ASP A 91 0.34 -12.96 8.24
N GLY A 92 1.13 -11.94 7.92
CA GLY A 92 2.11 -11.40 8.83
C GLY A 92 3.25 -10.65 8.13
N PHE A 93 4.01 -9.96 8.94
CA PHE A 93 5.18 -9.19 8.52
C PHE A 93 6.26 -9.19 9.62
N VAL A 94 7.47 -8.87 9.26
CA VAL A 94 8.61 -8.78 10.19
C VAL A 94 9.22 -7.39 10.24
N GLN A 95 8.72 -6.48 9.39
CA GLN A 95 9.16 -5.11 9.32
C GLN A 95 7.95 -4.21 9.10
N ILE A 96 7.88 -3.10 9.82
CA ILE A 96 6.83 -2.09 9.64
C ILE A 96 7.06 -1.30 8.35
N GLY A 97 5.99 -0.94 7.69
CA GLY A 97 5.98 -0.11 6.48
C GLY A 97 4.69 0.70 6.36
N VAL A 98 4.67 1.65 5.43
CA VAL A 98 3.47 2.46 5.13
C VAL A 98 2.35 1.60 4.54
N GLN A 99 2.71 0.54 3.85
CA GLN A 99 1.79 -0.41 3.22
C GLN A 99 2.24 -1.84 3.51
N ASN A 100 1.28 -2.75 3.53
CA ASN A 100 1.53 -4.18 3.60
C ASN A 100 2.11 -4.65 2.27
N MET A 101 3.41 -4.85 2.21
CA MET A 101 4.16 -5.23 1.01
C MET A 101 5.09 -6.41 1.24
N ASN A 102 4.77 -7.26 2.23
CA ASN A 102 5.48 -8.52 2.41
C ASN A 102 5.05 -9.50 1.31
N ASP A 103 5.87 -9.64 0.28
CA ASP A 103 5.66 -10.53 -0.86
C ASP A 103 5.97 -12.00 -0.54
N GLY A 104 6.58 -12.26 0.61
CA GLY A 104 6.77 -13.59 1.18
C GLY A 104 8.11 -13.78 1.86
N ILE A 105 8.05 -14.32 3.06
CA ILE A 105 9.20 -14.78 3.85
C ILE A 105 9.05 -16.28 4.05
N LEU A 106 10.08 -17.02 3.71
CA LEU A 106 10.16 -18.45 3.99
C LEU A 106 10.59 -18.65 5.45
N VAL A 107 9.72 -19.18 6.27
CA VAL A 107 10.01 -19.48 7.67
C VAL A 107 10.26 -20.98 7.82
N VAL A 108 11.41 -21.31 8.39
CA VAL A 108 11.93 -22.67 8.54
C VAL A 108 12.30 -22.97 9.99
N PRO A 109 12.46 -24.23 10.39
CA PRO A 109 12.94 -24.59 11.72
C PRO A 109 14.30 -23.96 12.05
N ASP A 110 14.57 -23.72 13.32
CA ASP A 110 15.81 -23.04 13.78
C ASP A 110 17.09 -23.76 13.35
N ASN A 111 17.04 -25.09 13.23
CA ASN A 111 18.16 -25.92 12.80
C ASN A 111 18.41 -25.89 11.28
N ALA A 112 17.54 -25.30 10.48
CA ALA A 112 17.64 -25.23 9.03
C ALA A 112 18.71 -24.24 8.55
N VAL A 113 19.00 -23.21 9.33
CA VAL A 113 19.93 -22.12 9.00
C VAL A 113 21.10 -22.11 9.97
N LYS A 114 22.34 -22.08 9.44
CA LYS A 114 23.55 -21.98 10.25
C LYS A 114 23.88 -20.50 10.54
N PRO A 115 24.41 -20.17 11.72
CA PRO A 115 24.76 -18.77 12.06
C PRO A 115 25.65 -18.07 11.03
N GLN A 116 26.56 -18.83 10.37
CA GLN A 116 27.47 -18.30 9.35
C GLN A 116 26.77 -17.89 8.04
N GLN A 117 25.50 -18.26 7.88
CA GLN A 117 24.70 -17.98 6.70
C GLN A 117 23.81 -16.74 6.87
N VAL A 118 23.78 -16.15 8.06
CA VAL A 118 23.05 -14.92 8.34
C VAL A 118 23.66 -13.78 7.52
N ARG A 119 22.86 -13.16 6.66
CA ARG A 119 23.27 -12.03 5.80
C ARG A 119 22.78 -10.71 6.33
N ASN A 120 21.56 -10.69 6.87
CA ASN A 120 20.91 -9.51 7.39
C ASN A 120 20.47 -9.77 8.83
N MET A 121 20.60 -8.77 9.67
CA MET A 121 20.04 -8.78 11.02
C MET A 121 19.15 -7.56 11.17
N GLY A 122 18.02 -7.74 11.83
CA GLY A 122 17.08 -6.68 12.18
C GLY A 122 16.85 -6.64 13.68
N LEU A 123 16.67 -5.46 14.22
CA LEU A 123 16.22 -5.22 15.58
C LEU A 123 14.89 -4.50 15.53
N SER A 124 13.87 -5.09 16.17
CA SER A 124 12.59 -4.45 16.39
C SER A 124 12.39 -4.20 17.87
N ALA A 125 11.94 -3.02 18.24
CA ALA A 125 11.67 -2.64 19.62
C ALA A 125 10.36 -1.82 19.71
N ASP A 126 9.70 -1.88 20.86
CA ASP A 126 8.56 -1.02 21.15
C ASP A 126 8.93 0.01 22.22
N TYR A 127 8.20 1.12 22.25
CA TYR A 127 8.44 2.19 23.21
C TYR A 127 7.92 1.80 24.60
N ARG A 128 8.71 2.08 25.62
CA ARG A 128 8.26 2.12 27.00
C ARG A 128 7.88 3.56 27.38
N ALA A 129 6.95 4.12 26.66
CA ALA A 129 6.49 5.49 26.83
C ALA A 129 4.96 5.54 26.70
N ASP A 130 4.31 6.16 27.67
CA ASP A 130 2.85 6.23 27.72
C ASP A 130 2.30 7.42 26.94
N THR A 131 3.07 8.49 26.82
CA THR A 131 2.68 9.73 26.14
C THR A 131 3.29 9.85 24.74
N LYS A 132 2.66 10.65 23.91
CA LYS A 132 3.13 10.96 22.56
C LYS A 132 4.44 11.77 22.61
N GLU A 133 4.52 12.69 23.52
CA GLU A 133 5.68 13.57 23.74
C GLU A 133 6.92 12.78 24.13
N GLU A 134 6.76 11.81 25.02
CA GLU A 134 7.88 10.90 25.41
C GLU A 134 8.36 10.07 24.21
N ARG A 135 7.44 9.54 23.39
CA ARG A 135 7.82 8.78 22.18
C ARG A 135 8.60 9.64 21.19
N TYR A 136 8.16 10.87 20.92
CA TYR A 136 8.89 11.83 20.09
C TYR A 136 10.28 12.15 20.65
N SER A 137 10.39 12.32 21.97
CA SER A 137 11.68 12.56 22.64
C SER A 137 12.64 11.38 22.43
N ILE A 138 12.16 10.15 22.59
CA ILE A 138 12.96 8.93 22.37
C ILE A 138 13.41 8.86 20.90
N GLU A 139 12.53 9.08 19.95
CA GLU A 139 12.90 9.08 18.53
C GLU A 139 13.93 10.13 18.18
N THR A 140 13.79 11.34 18.69
CA THR A 140 14.77 12.41 18.49
C THR A 140 16.16 12.01 19.03
N GLN A 141 16.20 11.34 20.18
CA GLN A 141 17.45 10.84 20.74
C GLN A 141 18.05 9.73 19.89
N LEU A 142 17.22 8.78 19.42
CA LEU A 142 17.65 7.70 18.53
C LEU A 142 18.17 8.25 17.20
N ASP A 143 17.48 9.18 16.58
CA ASP A 143 17.92 9.84 15.34
C ASP A 143 19.29 10.52 15.50
N ASN A 144 19.49 11.21 16.62
CA ASN A 144 20.78 11.84 16.91
C ASN A 144 21.90 10.81 17.12
N LEU A 145 21.60 9.70 17.78
CA LEU A 145 22.54 8.60 17.94
C LEU A 145 22.88 7.98 16.57
N MET A 146 21.86 7.73 15.74
CA MET A 146 22.04 7.14 14.42
C MET A 146 22.84 8.04 13.47
N LYS A 147 22.65 9.35 13.49
CA LYS A 147 23.46 10.31 12.73
C LYS A 147 24.94 10.30 13.13
N ASN A 148 25.22 10.02 14.38
CA ASN A 148 26.61 9.98 14.92
C ASN A 148 27.32 8.65 14.70
N ILE A 149 26.55 7.58 14.39
CA ILE A 149 27.14 6.27 14.08
C ILE A 149 27.58 6.26 12.60
N SER A 150 28.91 6.21 12.38
CA SER A 150 29.46 6.19 11.03
C SER A 150 29.26 4.83 10.37
N PHE A 151 28.20 4.68 9.58
CA PHE A 151 27.81 3.43 8.88
C PHE A 151 28.59 3.23 7.57
N LYS A 152 29.88 3.40 7.57
CA LYS A 152 30.70 3.32 6.33
C LYS A 152 30.74 1.95 5.64
N LYS A 153 30.18 0.87 6.22
CA LYS A 153 30.33 -0.49 5.65
C LYS A 153 29.06 -1.38 5.64
N SER A 154 27.96 -0.95 6.19
CA SER A 154 26.73 -1.79 6.22
C SER A 154 25.52 -0.94 5.87
N PHE A 155 24.67 -1.45 5.00
CA PHE A 155 23.40 -0.81 4.72
C PHE A 155 22.51 -0.98 5.96
N ILE A 156 22.04 0.14 6.50
CA ILE A 156 21.08 0.15 7.59
C ILE A 156 19.88 0.94 7.12
N SER A 157 18.72 0.31 7.16
CA SER A 157 17.43 0.98 7.07
C SER A 157 16.87 1.14 8.48
N TRP A 158 16.39 2.31 8.78
CA TRP A 158 15.71 2.65 10.01
C TRP A 158 14.29 3.07 9.68
N ASN A 159 13.30 2.48 10.34
CA ASN A 159 11.90 2.86 10.23
C ASN A 159 11.32 3.01 11.62
N SER A 160 10.68 4.13 11.91
CA SER A 160 9.93 4.32 13.13
C SER A 160 8.43 4.37 12.85
N ARG A 161 7.63 4.02 13.84
CA ARG A 161 6.16 4.10 13.73
C ARG A 161 5.69 5.56 13.56
N ILE A 162 6.39 6.50 14.20
CA ILE A 162 6.04 7.94 14.12
C ILE A 162 6.37 8.46 12.72
N GLU A 163 7.58 8.21 12.22
CA GLU A 163 8.01 8.64 10.88
C GLU A 163 7.10 8.08 9.78
N LEU A 164 6.75 6.80 9.87
CA LEU A 164 5.82 6.17 8.93
C LEU A 164 4.41 6.80 8.98
N ALA A 165 3.92 7.10 10.18
CA ALA A 165 2.62 7.77 10.34
C ALA A 165 2.65 9.20 9.78
N GLU A 166 3.70 9.97 10.05
CA GLU A 166 3.86 11.33 9.51
C GLU A 166 3.98 11.34 7.99
N SER A 167 4.76 10.43 7.42
CA SER A 167 4.89 10.26 5.98
C SER A 167 3.55 9.92 5.32
N SER A 168 2.76 9.07 5.95
CA SER A 168 1.42 8.69 5.46
C SER A 168 0.44 9.88 5.50
N VAL A 169 0.47 10.67 6.56
CA VAL A 169 -0.36 11.88 6.69
C VAL A 169 0.05 12.92 5.64
N GLY A 170 1.35 13.13 5.45
CA GLY A 170 1.87 14.07 4.44
C GLY A 170 1.43 13.70 3.02
N LEU A 171 1.54 12.43 2.65
CA LEU A 171 1.09 11.93 1.35
C LEU A 171 -0.44 12.07 1.19
N GLY A 172 -1.21 11.73 2.22
CA GLY A 172 -2.67 11.88 2.24
C GLY A 172 -3.11 13.32 2.04
N ALA A 173 -2.46 14.27 2.71
CA ALA A 173 -2.73 15.70 2.58
C ALA A 173 -2.45 16.19 1.14
N LEU A 174 -1.34 15.76 0.53
CA LEU A 174 -0.99 16.12 -0.85
C LEU A 174 -2.02 15.61 -1.85
N VAL A 175 -2.43 14.34 -1.74
CA VAL A 175 -3.46 13.76 -2.62
C VAL A 175 -4.80 14.50 -2.45
N THR A 176 -5.19 14.83 -1.22
CA THR A 176 -6.42 15.57 -0.93
C THR A 176 -6.37 16.96 -1.54
N PHE A 177 -5.24 17.67 -1.44
CA PHE A 177 -5.06 18.97 -2.05
C PHE A 177 -5.19 18.93 -3.58
N ILE A 178 -4.55 17.96 -4.23
CA ILE A 178 -4.66 17.76 -5.69
C ILE A 178 -6.11 17.46 -6.09
N ALA A 179 -6.80 16.59 -5.36
CA ALA A 179 -8.19 16.24 -5.63
C ALA A 179 -9.14 17.45 -5.51
N LEU A 180 -8.96 18.25 -4.46
CA LEU A 180 -9.70 19.51 -4.27
C LEU A 180 -9.44 20.50 -5.41
N TYR A 181 -8.18 20.70 -5.76
CA TYR A 181 -7.78 21.60 -6.84
C TYR A 181 -8.40 21.19 -8.19
N LEU A 182 -8.32 19.91 -8.54
CA LEU A 182 -8.97 19.39 -9.76
C LEU A 182 -10.49 19.54 -9.70
N GLY A 183 -11.10 19.27 -8.54
CA GLY A 183 -12.54 19.47 -8.35
C GLY A 183 -12.99 20.90 -8.62
N ILE A 184 -12.26 21.89 -8.12
CA ILE A 184 -12.55 23.32 -8.36
C ILE A 184 -12.41 23.65 -9.84
N ILE A 185 -11.36 23.17 -10.51
CA ILE A 185 -11.17 23.39 -11.96
C ILE A 185 -12.36 22.81 -12.74
N PHE A 186 -12.80 21.60 -12.42
CA PHE A 186 -13.95 20.97 -13.09
C PHE A 186 -15.24 21.77 -12.85
N LEU A 187 -15.47 22.27 -11.65
CA LEU A 187 -16.63 23.09 -11.34
C LEU A 187 -16.63 24.38 -12.16
N ILE A 188 -15.51 25.10 -12.19
CA ILE A 188 -15.37 26.34 -12.99
C ILE A 188 -15.57 26.03 -14.48
N SER A 189 -14.95 24.99 -15.00
CA SER A 189 -15.07 24.61 -16.40
C SER A 189 -16.51 24.23 -16.77
N SER A 190 -17.19 23.46 -15.91
CA SER A 190 -18.59 23.10 -16.11
C SER A 190 -19.51 24.32 -16.10
N ALA A 191 -19.30 25.24 -15.15
CA ALA A 191 -20.07 26.47 -15.08
C ALA A 191 -19.84 27.36 -16.33
N ALA A 192 -18.59 27.45 -16.81
CA ALA A 192 -18.28 28.20 -18.02
C ALA A 192 -18.95 27.59 -19.28
N ILE A 193 -18.93 26.27 -19.41
CA ILE A 193 -19.58 25.58 -20.54
C ILE A 193 -21.10 25.77 -20.49
N LEU A 194 -21.71 25.65 -19.30
CA LEU A 194 -23.14 25.90 -19.15
C LEU A 194 -23.50 27.35 -19.47
N ALA A 195 -22.73 28.32 -18.99
CA ALA A 195 -22.95 29.74 -19.30
C ALA A 195 -22.85 30.02 -20.81
N LEU A 196 -21.86 29.46 -21.51
CA LEU A 196 -21.74 29.60 -22.96
C LEU A 196 -22.91 28.98 -23.71
N ARG A 197 -23.39 27.83 -23.26
CA ARG A 197 -24.54 27.16 -23.85
C ARG A 197 -25.81 28.02 -23.69
N GLU A 198 -26.08 28.53 -22.49
CA GLU A 198 -27.22 29.40 -22.22
C GLU A 198 -27.17 30.71 -23.03
N LEU A 199 -25.96 31.27 -23.20
CA LEU A 199 -25.76 32.44 -24.04
C LEU A 199 -26.12 32.14 -25.51
N SER A 200 -25.70 31.01 -26.04
CA SER A 200 -26.01 30.55 -27.40
C SER A 200 -27.51 30.33 -27.57
N ASP A 201 -28.11 29.60 -26.66
CA ASP A 201 -29.56 29.31 -26.67
C ASP A 201 -30.39 30.61 -26.56
N SER A 202 -29.95 31.59 -25.77
CA SER A 202 -30.57 32.89 -25.65
C SER A 202 -30.48 33.71 -26.95
N ALA A 203 -29.34 33.65 -27.63
CA ALA A 203 -29.13 34.32 -28.94
C ALA A 203 -30.05 33.74 -29.99
N ASP A 204 -30.14 32.42 -30.08
CA ASP A 204 -31.01 31.70 -31.07
C ASP A 204 -32.50 31.93 -30.82
N ASN A 205 -32.91 32.13 -29.57
CA ASN A 205 -34.31 32.40 -29.20
C ASN A 205 -34.69 33.88 -29.24
N LYS A 206 -33.77 34.78 -29.53
CA LYS A 206 -34.06 36.23 -29.57
C LYS A 206 -35.22 36.62 -30.51
N GLU A 207 -35.31 36.00 -31.65
CA GLU A 207 -36.42 36.23 -32.61
C GLU A 207 -37.74 35.74 -32.04
N ARG A 208 -37.72 34.58 -31.34
CA ARG A 208 -38.94 34.01 -30.72
C ARG A 208 -39.49 34.91 -29.62
N TYR A 209 -38.63 35.45 -28.78
CA TYR A 209 -39.02 36.45 -27.77
C TYR A 209 -39.53 37.75 -28.41
N GLY A 210 -38.93 38.18 -29.51
CA GLY A 210 -39.41 39.32 -30.29
C GLY A 210 -40.83 39.12 -30.84
N MET A 211 -41.18 37.90 -31.26
CA MET A 211 -42.56 37.58 -31.70
C MET A 211 -43.54 37.60 -30.56
N LEU A 212 -43.17 37.10 -29.38
CA LEU A 212 -44.01 37.15 -28.17
C LEU A 212 -44.35 38.59 -27.74
N ARG A 213 -43.36 39.51 -27.85
CA ARG A 213 -43.60 40.95 -27.61
C ARG A 213 -44.59 41.55 -28.60
N LYS A 214 -44.49 41.19 -29.88
CA LYS A 214 -45.46 41.65 -30.92
C LYS A 214 -46.89 41.11 -30.71
N LEU A 215 -47.02 39.97 -30.00
CA LEU A 215 -48.29 39.36 -29.60
C LEU A 215 -48.87 39.98 -28.31
N GLY A 216 -48.18 40.96 -27.69
CA GLY A 216 -48.64 41.67 -26.49
C GLY A 216 -48.35 40.96 -25.17
N VAL A 217 -47.43 40.02 -25.15
CA VAL A 217 -47.00 39.39 -23.89
C VAL A 217 -46.18 40.41 -23.06
N ASP A 218 -46.51 40.48 -21.76
CA ASP A 218 -45.82 41.41 -20.83
C ASP A 218 -44.34 41.05 -20.67
N GLU A 219 -43.44 42.04 -20.72
CA GLU A 219 -42.00 41.86 -20.56
C GLU A 219 -41.66 41.17 -19.27
N ARG A 220 -42.33 41.41 -18.18
CA ARG A 220 -42.13 40.72 -16.90
C ARG A 220 -42.34 39.22 -16.98
N MET A 221 -43.28 38.76 -17.82
CA MET A 221 -43.54 37.33 -18.01
C MET A 221 -42.40 36.69 -18.81
N ILE A 222 -41.87 37.38 -19.80
CA ILE A 222 -40.71 36.92 -20.60
C ILE A 222 -39.46 36.82 -19.74
N ASP A 223 -39.16 37.85 -18.96
CA ASP A 223 -37.99 37.88 -18.06
C ASP A 223 -38.09 36.80 -16.96
N MET A 224 -39.30 36.59 -16.41
CA MET A 224 -39.50 35.54 -15.41
C MET A 224 -39.35 34.14 -16.00
N ALA A 225 -39.80 33.91 -17.23
CA ALA A 225 -39.60 32.65 -17.93
C ALA A 225 -38.13 32.37 -18.21
N LEU A 226 -37.39 33.37 -18.69
CA LEU A 226 -35.94 33.29 -18.89
C LEU A 226 -35.20 33.00 -17.59
N PHE A 227 -35.52 33.73 -16.51
CA PHE A 227 -34.89 33.51 -15.21
C PHE A 227 -35.13 32.09 -14.68
N LYS A 228 -36.35 31.58 -14.81
CA LYS A 228 -36.68 30.20 -14.42
C LYS A 228 -35.96 29.18 -15.30
N GLN A 229 -35.84 29.41 -16.60
CA GLN A 229 -35.16 28.53 -17.53
C GLN A 229 -33.65 28.44 -17.12
N ILE A 230 -33.00 29.57 -16.96
CA ILE A 230 -31.59 29.62 -16.52
C ILE A 230 -31.42 28.94 -15.16
N GLY A 231 -32.33 29.19 -14.20
CA GLY A 231 -32.24 28.63 -12.85
C GLY A 231 -32.48 27.11 -12.76
N ILE A 232 -33.06 26.48 -13.79
CA ILE A 232 -33.18 25.02 -13.88
C ILE A 232 -31.87 24.36 -14.35
N PHE A 233 -31.06 25.09 -15.13
CA PHE A 233 -29.80 24.59 -15.69
C PHE A 233 -28.59 24.85 -14.79
N PHE A 234 -28.67 25.77 -13.83
CA PHE A 234 -27.64 26.09 -12.85
C PHE A 234 -28.02 25.59 -11.45
#